data_23f210d1480b9baa208911989c256741
#
_entry.id   23f210d1480b9baa208911989c256741
#
_cell.length_a   1.000
_cell.length_b   1.000
_cell.length_c   1.000
_cell.angle_alpha   90.00
_cell.angle_beta   90.00
_cell.angle_gamma   90.00
#
_symmetry.space_group_name_H-M   'P 1'
#
loop_
_entity.id
_entity.type
_entity.pdbx_description
1 polymer ?
#
loop_
_entity_poly.entity_id
_entity_poly.type
_entity_poly.pdbx_seq_one_letter_code
_entity_poly.pdbx_strand_id
1 'polypeptide(L)'
;YDPIAQVWNKFDGATGKVVNISDAIGYPMFMESYDKPAPAPAYGIAGWTADGNNVFLYDAYDWWKIDLTGERQPECLTKGYGRKHGKSIRKMTSNIDKDVFQKDEKVIVSLWDKDTMDEGVYQLDMKGRLRKLMEGNYVYTIHRFSDNHEYCVWNRQNVSEFRDLWWSKSDFSNPVKVTNANPQQADYKWGTVKLIKWTNYENKENKGLLYLPEDYDPQKEYPALVQFYETHSGELNIYHAPLLSSALGDPMYFASNGYIVFMPDVHFTVGTPGQSCYDAVVSGTKYLIEQGIAHPGKIGLQGHSWSGYQTSYLVTKTDIFTCAN
;
A
#
# COMPACT_ATOMS: atom_id res chain seq x y z
N TYR A 1 -18.52 7.50 11.99
CA TYR A 1 -18.84 6.98 10.66
C TYR A 1 -19.99 5.99 10.75
N ASP A 2 -20.96 6.13 9.87
CA ASP A 2 -22.04 5.17 9.68
C ASP A 2 -21.68 4.27 8.49
N PRO A 3 -21.36 2.99 8.72
CA PRO A 3 -20.90 2.11 7.64
C PRO A 3 -22.04 1.64 6.72
N ILE A 4 -23.30 1.73 7.14
CA ILE A 4 -24.45 1.36 6.29
C ILE A 4 -24.81 2.50 5.37
N ALA A 5 -24.93 3.72 5.91
CA ALA A 5 -25.19 4.92 5.12
C ALA A 5 -23.92 5.43 4.39
N GLN A 6 -22.73 4.93 4.76
CA GLN A 6 -21.42 5.32 4.22
C GLN A 6 -21.12 6.81 4.37
N VAL A 7 -21.55 7.41 5.48
CA VAL A 7 -21.41 8.83 5.77
C VAL A 7 -20.76 9.10 7.13
N TRP A 8 -20.17 10.27 7.27
CA TRP A 8 -19.72 10.79 8.54
C TRP A 8 -20.81 11.66 9.18
N ASN A 9 -21.07 11.41 10.46
CA ASN A 9 -22.03 12.13 11.24
C ASN A 9 -21.36 12.84 12.42
N LYS A 10 -21.81 14.06 12.71
CA LYS A 10 -21.57 14.76 13.98
C LYS A 10 -22.68 14.39 14.95
N PHE A 11 -22.33 14.00 16.17
CA PHE A 11 -23.25 13.83 17.30
C PHE A 11 -23.09 14.99 18.29
N ASP A 12 -24.17 15.65 18.61
CA ASP A 12 -24.21 16.68 19.64
C ASP A 12 -24.66 16.05 20.96
N GLY A 13 -23.75 15.92 21.91
CA GLY A 13 -24.00 15.27 23.22
C GLY A 13 -24.96 16.01 24.12
N ALA A 14 -25.16 17.31 23.93
CA ALA A 14 -26.08 18.11 24.72
C ALA A 14 -27.54 18.01 24.25
N THR A 15 -27.72 17.89 22.94
CA THR A 15 -29.05 17.85 22.31
C THR A 15 -29.47 16.49 21.82
N GLY A 16 -28.51 15.52 21.72
CA GLY A 16 -28.71 14.21 21.11
C GLY A 16 -28.88 14.25 19.60
N LYS A 17 -28.66 15.40 18.96
CA LYS A 17 -28.82 15.56 17.51
C LYS A 17 -27.70 14.92 16.74
N VAL A 18 -28.06 14.18 15.69
CA VAL A 18 -27.13 13.62 14.69
C VAL A 18 -27.26 14.43 13.40
N VAL A 19 -26.13 14.88 12.85
CA VAL A 19 -26.08 15.66 11.61
C VAL A 19 -25.04 15.05 10.67
N ASN A 20 -25.42 14.74 9.44
CA ASN A 20 -24.50 14.33 8.41
C ASN A 20 -23.57 15.50 8.03
N ILE A 21 -22.26 15.25 8.01
CA ILE A 21 -21.24 16.25 7.75
C ILE A 21 -20.41 15.95 6.48
N SER A 22 -20.71 14.86 5.77
CA SER A 22 -19.93 14.43 4.60
C SER A 22 -20.68 14.44 3.27
N ASP A 23 -22.01 14.60 3.25
CA ASP A 23 -22.83 14.57 2.02
C ASP A 23 -22.41 15.58 0.96
N ALA A 24 -21.96 16.75 1.38
CA ALA A 24 -21.53 17.80 0.45
C ALA A 24 -20.14 17.55 -0.16
N ILE A 25 -19.43 16.47 0.26
CA ILE A 25 -18.20 16.03 -0.35
C ILE A 25 -18.54 15.19 -1.57
N GLY A 26 -18.18 15.63 -2.76
CA GLY A 26 -18.47 14.93 -4.01
C GLY A 26 -17.67 13.65 -4.27
N TYR A 27 -17.05 13.08 -3.24
CA TYR A 27 -16.22 11.87 -3.32
C TYR A 27 -16.53 10.91 -2.18
N PRO A 28 -16.39 9.58 -2.40
CA PRO A 28 -16.55 8.58 -1.34
C PRO A 28 -15.56 8.80 -0.19
N MET A 29 -16.08 8.74 1.05
CA MET A 29 -15.27 8.83 2.25
C MET A 29 -14.99 7.44 2.86
N PHE A 30 -15.30 6.39 2.12
CA PHE A 30 -15.10 4.98 2.44
C PHE A 30 -14.17 4.32 1.42
N MET A 31 -13.59 3.17 1.78
CA MET A 31 -12.68 2.43 0.90
C MET A 31 -13.40 1.92 -0.36
N GLU A 32 -13.19 2.62 -1.49
CA GLU A 32 -13.83 2.32 -2.78
C GLU A 32 -13.42 0.95 -3.34
N SER A 33 -12.23 0.46 -2.98
CA SER A 33 -11.70 -0.84 -3.39
C SER A 33 -12.05 -1.98 -2.42
N TYR A 34 -12.98 -1.76 -1.47
CA TYR A 34 -13.36 -2.77 -0.50
C TYR A 34 -14.21 -3.87 -1.15
N ASP A 35 -13.69 -5.08 -1.17
CA ASP A 35 -14.22 -6.22 -1.91
C ASP A 35 -14.69 -7.40 -1.01
N LYS A 36 -14.92 -7.11 0.29
CA LYS A 36 -15.37 -8.10 1.27
C LYS A 36 -16.88 -8.00 1.52
N PRO A 37 -17.55 -9.10 1.94
CA PRO A 37 -19.00 -9.11 2.17
C PRO A 37 -19.38 -8.41 3.50
N ALA A 38 -18.98 -7.17 3.64
CA ALA A 38 -19.25 -6.30 4.78
C ALA A 38 -19.32 -4.85 4.32
N PRO A 39 -19.94 -3.93 5.10
CA PRO A 39 -19.90 -2.51 4.78
C PRO A 39 -18.48 -1.97 4.71
N ALA A 40 -18.19 -1.16 3.66
CA ALA A 40 -16.86 -0.61 3.47
C ALA A 40 -16.47 0.33 4.63
N PRO A 41 -15.26 0.19 5.20
CA PRO A 41 -14.76 1.08 6.24
C PRO A 41 -14.44 2.46 5.66
N ALA A 42 -14.47 3.49 6.53
CA ALA A 42 -14.01 4.82 6.16
C ALA A 42 -12.50 4.86 5.98
N TYR A 43 -12.01 5.83 5.19
CA TYR A 43 -10.57 6.10 5.11
C TYR A 43 -10.00 6.68 6.42
N GLY A 44 -10.84 7.28 7.29
CA GLY A 44 -10.46 7.69 8.63
C GLY A 44 -10.41 9.20 8.84
N ILE A 45 -9.94 9.56 10.04
CA ILE A 45 -9.80 10.93 10.53
C ILE A 45 -8.31 11.27 10.62
N ALA A 46 -7.92 12.44 10.09
CA ALA A 46 -6.56 12.95 10.25
C ALA A 46 -6.37 13.69 11.59
N GLY A 47 -7.43 14.33 12.10
CA GLY A 47 -7.41 15.06 13.34
C GLY A 47 -8.44 16.22 13.37
N TRP A 48 -8.28 17.12 14.33
CA TRP A 48 -9.16 18.26 14.57
C TRP A 48 -8.37 19.57 14.66
N THR A 49 -9.06 20.70 14.47
CA THR A 49 -8.47 22.00 14.83
C THR A 49 -8.50 22.20 16.35
N ALA A 50 -7.56 22.97 16.89
CA ALA A 50 -7.40 23.20 18.32
C ALA A 50 -8.61 23.90 18.98
N ASP A 51 -9.40 24.65 18.22
CA ASP A 51 -10.65 25.27 18.65
C ASP A 51 -11.84 24.29 18.65
N GLY A 52 -11.64 23.05 18.17
CA GLY A 52 -12.67 22.02 18.06
C GLY A 52 -13.72 22.28 16.95
N ASN A 53 -13.59 23.34 16.18
CA ASN A 53 -14.58 23.74 15.20
C ASN A 53 -14.51 22.99 13.87
N ASN A 54 -13.38 22.30 13.59
CA ASN A 54 -13.24 21.54 12.36
C ASN A 54 -12.64 20.16 12.61
N VAL A 55 -13.04 19.19 11.79
CA VAL A 55 -12.42 17.88 11.67
C VAL A 55 -11.78 17.71 10.28
N PHE A 56 -10.67 16.99 10.22
CA PHE A 56 -10.03 16.61 8.96
C PHE A 56 -10.30 15.15 8.68
N LEU A 57 -10.95 14.86 7.56
CA LEU A 57 -11.28 13.52 7.10
C LEU A 57 -10.47 13.18 5.83
N TYR A 58 -10.26 11.88 5.61
CA TYR A 58 -9.65 11.37 4.38
C TYR A 58 -10.69 10.90 3.37
N ASP A 59 -10.50 11.22 2.09
CA ASP A 59 -11.00 10.38 1.00
C ASP A 59 -9.88 9.42 0.53
N ALA A 60 -10.02 8.78 -0.65
CA ALA A 60 -9.01 7.89 -1.21
C ALA A 60 -7.63 8.55 -1.43
N TYR A 61 -7.58 9.87 -1.60
CA TYR A 61 -6.39 10.62 -2.00
C TYR A 61 -6.09 11.82 -1.12
N ASP A 62 -7.12 12.62 -0.79
CA ASP A 62 -6.98 13.97 -0.27
C ASP A 62 -7.48 14.11 1.18
N TRP A 63 -7.21 15.28 1.78
CA TRP A 63 -7.72 15.70 3.09
C TRP A 63 -8.86 16.68 2.92
N TRP A 64 -9.91 16.48 3.68
CA TRP A 64 -11.10 17.32 3.71
C TRP A 64 -11.25 17.98 5.07
N LYS A 65 -11.34 19.30 5.08
CA LYS A 65 -11.66 20.09 6.27
C LYS A 65 -13.15 20.30 6.36
N ILE A 66 -13.76 19.83 7.43
CA ILE A 66 -15.21 19.88 7.67
C ILE A 66 -15.49 20.83 8.83
N ASP A 67 -16.30 21.86 8.59
CA ASP A 67 -16.76 22.76 9.63
C ASP A 67 -17.86 22.10 10.48
N LEU A 68 -17.58 21.91 11.76
CA LEU A 68 -18.51 21.30 12.71
C LEU A 68 -19.54 22.31 13.25
N THR A 69 -19.40 23.60 12.99
CA THR A 69 -20.42 24.60 13.33
C THR A 69 -21.60 24.55 12.35
N GLY A 70 -21.37 24.09 11.13
CA GLY A 70 -22.35 24.02 10.05
C GLY A 70 -22.50 25.32 9.27
N GLU A 71 -21.60 26.28 9.45
CA GLU A 71 -21.64 27.58 8.77
C GLU A 71 -20.96 27.52 7.38
N ARG A 72 -20.07 26.55 7.14
CA ARG A 72 -19.28 26.46 5.93
C ARG A 72 -19.40 25.08 5.28
N GLN A 73 -19.27 25.07 3.96
CA GLN A 73 -19.19 23.84 3.20
C GLN A 73 -17.83 23.13 3.42
N PRO A 74 -17.77 21.79 3.26
CA PRO A 74 -16.51 21.03 3.23
C PRO A 74 -15.52 21.62 2.25
N GLU A 75 -14.26 21.74 2.66
CA GLU A 75 -13.14 22.24 1.85
C GLU A 75 -12.11 21.15 1.67
N CYS A 76 -11.70 20.88 0.41
CA CYS A 76 -10.54 20.03 0.14
C CYS A 76 -9.26 20.78 0.53
N LEU A 77 -8.70 20.48 1.71
CA LEU A 77 -7.48 21.13 2.22
C LEU A 77 -6.31 20.99 1.24
N THR A 78 -6.12 19.80 0.68
CA THR A 78 -5.03 19.50 -0.26
C THR A 78 -5.34 19.91 -1.69
N LYS A 79 -6.47 20.59 -1.93
CA LYS A 79 -6.89 21.19 -3.22
C LYS A 79 -6.93 20.18 -4.37
N GLY A 80 -7.25 18.91 -4.05
CA GLY A 80 -7.33 17.83 -5.02
C GLY A 80 -5.96 17.39 -5.57
N TYR A 81 -4.88 17.76 -4.91
CA TYR A 81 -3.53 17.38 -5.34
C TYR A 81 -3.35 15.87 -5.41
N GLY A 82 -3.79 15.17 -4.36
CA GLY A 82 -3.67 13.72 -4.30
C GLY A 82 -4.38 13.03 -5.45
N ARG A 83 -5.65 13.36 -5.68
CA ARG A 83 -6.47 12.78 -6.75
C ARG A 83 -5.93 13.12 -8.14
N LYS A 84 -5.51 14.36 -8.37
CA LYS A 84 -4.93 14.80 -9.64
C LYS A 84 -3.65 14.03 -10.02
N HIS A 85 -2.87 13.61 -9.04
CA HIS A 85 -1.57 12.96 -9.25
C HIS A 85 -1.59 11.45 -8.90
N GLY A 86 -2.74 10.85 -8.62
CA GLY A 86 -2.84 9.44 -8.22
C GLY A 86 -2.19 9.10 -6.89
N LYS A 87 -1.94 10.10 -6.02
CA LYS A 87 -1.19 9.95 -4.76
C LYS A 87 -2.10 10.02 -3.54
N SER A 88 -2.09 8.97 -2.73
CA SER A 88 -2.79 8.96 -1.44
C SER A 88 -2.00 9.75 -0.40
N ILE A 89 -2.60 10.79 0.19
CA ILE A 89 -1.97 11.65 1.19
C ILE A 89 -2.43 11.22 2.58
N ARG A 90 -1.49 10.81 3.45
CA ARG A 90 -1.80 10.34 4.82
C ARG A 90 -0.84 10.95 5.82
N LYS A 91 -1.32 11.23 7.04
CA LYS A 91 -0.48 11.65 8.15
C LYS A 91 0.51 10.54 8.50
N MET A 92 1.78 10.86 8.66
CA MET A 92 2.77 9.92 9.14
C MET A 92 2.80 9.96 10.67
N THR A 93 2.77 8.78 11.29
CA THR A 93 2.83 8.64 12.75
C THR A 93 4.26 8.86 13.25
N SER A 94 4.41 9.60 14.34
CA SER A 94 5.67 9.83 15.05
C SER A 94 5.42 10.16 16.52
N ASN A 95 6.49 10.33 17.30
CA ASN A 95 6.38 10.72 18.71
C ASN A 95 5.82 12.12 18.95
N ILE A 96 5.80 12.97 17.91
CA ILE A 96 5.20 14.31 17.96
C ILE A 96 3.82 14.33 17.29
N ASP A 97 3.31 13.16 16.95
CA ASP A 97 2.01 13.03 16.32
C ASP A 97 0.88 13.53 17.25
N LYS A 98 0.01 14.32 16.69
CA LYS A 98 -1.14 14.91 17.38
C LYS A 98 -2.38 14.74 16.54
N ASP A 99 -3.50 14.57 17.23
CA ASP A 99 -4.82 14.57 16.59
C ASP A 99 -5.45 15.97 16.59
N VAL A 100 -4.79 16.96 17.20
CA VAL A 100 -5.24 18.34 17.29
C VAL A 100 -4.20 19.28 16.70
N PHE A 101 -4.61 20.04 15.69
CA PHE A 101 -3.71 20.91 14.92
C PHE A 101 -3.94 22.39 15.22
N GLN A 102 -2.85 23.12 15.41
CA GLN A 102 -2.85 24.58 15.51
C GLN A 102 -2.95 25.22 14.11
N LYS A 103 -3.42 26.46 14.07
CA LYS A 103 -3.65 27.19 12.80
C LYS A 103 -2.42 27.27 11.89
N ASP A 104 -1.22 27.35 12.46
CA ASP A 104 0.04 27.50 11.73
C ASP A 104 0.89 26.22 11.77
N GLU A 105 0.29 25.12 12.21
CA GLU A 105 0.99 23.82 12.30
C GLU A 105 1.34 23.27 10.93
N LYS A 106 2.42 22.50 10.91
CA LYS A 106 2.88 21.75 9.75
C LYS A 106 2.96 20.28 10.13
N VAL A 107 2.30 19.47 9.33
CA VAL A 107 2.18 18.04 9.56
C VAL A 107 3.05 17.30 8.55
N ILE A 108 3.74 16.27 9.00
CA ILE A 108 4.45 15.37 8.09
C ILE A 108 3.46 14.35 7.53
N VAL A 109 3.43 14.26 6.21
CA VAL A 109 2.52 13.36 5.49
C VAL A 109 3.29 12.50 4.51
N SER A 110 2.83 11.27 4.29
CA SER A 110 3.26 10.47 3.15
C SER A 110 2.38 10.78 1.95
N LEU A 111 2.99 10.77 0.78
CA LEU A 111 2.33 10.72 -0.52
C LEU A 111 2.70 9.40 -1.18
N TRP A 112 1.78 8.46 -1.19
CA TRP A 112 1.97 7.15 -1.79
C TRP A 112 1.33 7.10 -3.18
N ASP A 113 2.16 6.85 -4.19
CA ASP A 113 1.75 6.75 -5.59
C ASP A 113 1.13 5.37 -5.86
N LYS A 114 -0.15 5.34 -6.26
CA LYS A 114 -0.90 4.10 -6.48
C LYS A 114 -0.52 3.36 -7.77
N ASP A 115 0.22 4.00 -8.66
CA ASP A 115 0.66 3.39 -9.93
C ASP A 115 2.08 2.85 -9.87
N THR A 116 3.00 3.59 -9.24
CA THR A 116 4.42 3.22 -9.15
C THR A 116 4.79 2.58 -7.81
N MET A 117 3.93 2.69 -6.79
CA MET A 117 4.17 2.30 -5.40
C MET A 117 5.31 3.07 -4.72
N ASP A 118 5.76 4.16 -5.33
CA ASP A 118 6.74 5.05 -4.72
C ASP A 118 6.11 5.87 -3.60
N GLU A 119 6.90 6.15 -2.58
CA GLU A 119 6.47 6.99 -1.46
C GLU A 119 7.31 8.27 -1.38
N GLY A 120 6.64 9.35 -1.01
CA GLY A 120 7.28 10.62 -0.68
C GLY A 120 6.91 11.07 0.73
N VAL A 121 7.86 11.70 1.41
CA VAL A 121 7.65 12.39 2.69
C VAL A 121 7.51 13.88 2.40
N TYR A 122 6.42 14.45 2.84
CA TYR A 122 6.07 15.85 2.59
C TYR A 122 5.67 16.56 3.88
N GLN A 123 5.76 17.87 3.87
CA GLN A 123 5.22 18.74 4.90
C GLN A 123 3.95 19.40 4.35
N LEU A 124 2.82 19.21 5.04
CA LEU A 124 1.53 19.82 4.76
C LEU A 124 1.26 20.91 5.78
N ASP A 125 0.97 22.14 5.36
CA ASP A 125 0.47 23.19 6.25
C ASP A 125 -1.07 23.26 6.25
N MET A 126 -1.64 23.93 7.25
CA MET A 126 -3.10 24.07 7.41
C MET A 126 -3.75 25.02 6.36
N LYS A 127 -3.00 25.49 5.37
CA LYS A 127 -3.48 26.19 4.17
C LYS A 127 -3.42 25.31 2.91
N GLY A 128 -3.05 24.02 3.08
CA GLY A 128 -3.01 23.03 2.03
C GLY A 128 -1.78 23.08 1.13
N ARG A 129 -0.70 23.74 1.56
CA ARG A 129 0.55 23.76 0.80
C ARG A 129 1.38 22.54 1.15
N LEU A 130 1.76 21.80 0.12
CA LEU A 130 2.66 20.64 0.19
C LEU A 130 4.09 21.06 -0.16
N ARG A 131 5.04 20.71 0.71
CA ARG A 131 6.48 20.86 0.47
C ARG A 131 7.14 19.49 0.51
N LYS A 132 7.71 19.06 -0.61
CA LYS A 132 8.45 17.80 -0.69
C LYS A 132 9.69 17.86 0.20
N LEU A 133 9.93 16.79 0.95
CA LEU A 133 11.10 16.58 1.78
C LEU A 133 11.97 15.45 1.23
N MET A 134 11.36 14.29 0.91
CA MET A 134 11.98 13.14 0.27
C MET A 134 10.98 12.47 -0.66
N GLU A 135 11.44 11.74 -1.67
CA GLU A 135 10.61 10.89 -2.52
C GLU A 135 11.49 9.85 -3.23
N GLY A 136 10.99 8.65 -3.41
CA GLY A 136 11.69 7.59 -4.16
C GLY A 136 10.96 6.24 -4.07
N ASN A 137 11.59 5.23 -4.66
CA ASN A 137 11.16 3.84 -4.63
C ASN A 137 11.48 3.19 -3.27
N TYR A 138 10.95 3.78 -2.22
CA TYR A 138 11.16 3.38 -0.83
C TYR A 138 9.85 3.40 -0.05
N VAL A 139 9.84 2.68 1.06
CA VAL A 139 8.92 2.90 2.19
C VAL A 139 9.70 3.63 3.28
N TYR A 140 9.14 4.72 3.78
CA TYR A 140 9.76 5.56 4.82
C TYR A 140 9.03 5.37 6.16
N THR A 141 9.80 5.29 7.24
CA THR A 141 9.25 5.26 8.60
C THR A 141 9.96 6.28 9.47
N ILE A 142 9.21 7.19 10.09
CA ILE A 142 9.74 8.15 11.05
C ILE A 142 9.61 7.53 12.44
N HIS A 143 10.74 7.36 13.15
CA HIS A 143 10.72 6.78 14.48
C HIS A 143 10.55 7.82 15.56
N ARG A 144 11.36 8.89 15.50
CA ARG A 144 11.35 9.88 16.56
C ARG A 144 11.94 11.22 16.10
N PHE A 145 11.32 12.32 16.56
CA PHE A 145 11.91 13.65 16.57
C PHE A 145 12.55 13.92 17.95
N SER A 146 13.62 14.72 17.96
CA SER A 146 14.19 15.26 19.21
C SER A 146 13.17 16.17 19.90
N ASP A 147 13.31 16.34 21.24
CA ASP A 147 12.36 17.13 22.02
C ASP A 147 12.31 18.62 21.60
N ASN A 148 13.41 19.15 21.09
CA ASN A 148 13.49 20.50 20.51
C ASN A 148 13.08 20.56 19.03
N HIS A 149 12.64 19.44 18.44
CA HIS A 149 12.22 19.31 17.04
C HIS A 149 13.27 19.72 16.00
N GLU A 150 14.57 19.69 16.33
CA GLU A 150 15.64 20.03 15.40
C GLU A 150 16.12 18.85 14.56
N TYR A 151 16.00 17.63 15.11
CA TYR A 151 16.51 16.40 14.50
C TYR A 151 15.45 15.29 14.50
N CYS A 152 15.66 14.31 13.63
CA CYS A 152 14.83 13.10 13.61
C CYS A 152 15.65 11.86 13.29
N VAL A 153 15.13 10.72 13.75
CA VAL A 153 15.57 9.37 13.41
C VAL A 153 14.48 8.70 12.60
N TRP A 154 14.87 8.14 11.49
CA TRP A 154 13.97 7.52 10.54
C TRP A 154 14.65 6.35 9.83
N ASN A 155 13.91 5.54 9.11
CA ASN A 155 14.47 4.59 8.17
C ASN A 155 13.77 4.68 6.81
N ARG A 156 14.42 4.10 5.83
CA ARG A 156 13.83 3.73 4.55
C ARG A 156 14.19 2.29 4.22
N GLN A 157 13.39 1.68 3.38
CA GLN A 157 13.65 0.35 2.87
C GLN A 157 13.13 0.23 1.45
N ASN A 158 13.71 -0.68 0.70
CA ASN A 158 13.11 -1.27 -0.50
C ASN A 158 13.56 -2.73 -0.61
N VAL A 159 13.22 -3.40 -1.69
CA VAL A 159 13.52 -4.84 -1.84
C VAL A 159 15.01 -5.17 -1.68
N SER A 160 15.92 -4.24 -2.00
CA SER A 160 17.39 -4.43 -1.94
C SER A 160 18.08 -3.68 -0.81
N GLU A 161 17.42 -2.68 -0.23
CA GLU A 161 17.98 -1.88 0.87
C GLU A 161 17.27 -2.22 2.18
N PHE A 162 18.02 -2.82 3.12
CA PHE A 162 17.52 -3.10 4.47
C PHE A 162 17.22 -1.80 5.22
N ARG A 163 16.24 -1.83 6.12
CA ARG A 163 15.76 -0.72 6.94
C ARG A 163 16.75 -0.27 8.00
N ASP A 164 17.91 0.22 7.59
CA ASP A 164 18.87 0.86 8.47
C ASP A 164 18.36 2.19 9.02
N LEU A 165 18.83 2.56 10.21
CA LEU A 165 18.50 3.84 10.81
C LEU A 165 19.30 4.97 10.17
N TRP A 166 18.61 6.06 9.93
CA TRP A 166 19.15 7.33 9.48
C TRP A 166 18.86 8.40 10.52
N TRP A 167 19.77 9.32 10.65
CA TRP A 167 19.63 10.56 11.42
C TRP A 167 19.74 11.75 10.48
N SER A 168 18.94 12.80 10.74
CA SER A 168 18.98 14.02 9.95
C SER A 168 18.39 15.21 10.73
N LYS A 169 18.45 16.40 10.15
CA LYS A 169 17.58 17.50 10.59
C LYS A 169 16.10 17.12 10.39
N SER A 170 15.19 17.80 11.08
CA SER A 170 13.75 17.53 11.01
C SER A 170 13.11 17.85 9.66
N ASP A 171 13.82 18.56 8.79
CA ASP A 171 13.44 18.75 7.39
C ASP A 171 14.04 17.71 6.45
N PHE A 172 14.62 16.64 7.02
CA PHE A 172 15.33 15.53 6.36
C PHE A 172 16.57 15.93 5.57
N SER A 173 17.08 17.14 5.78
CA SER A 173 18.36 17.58 5.20
C SER A 173 19.55 16.94 5.96
N ASN A 174 20.69 16.83 5.26
CA ASN A 174 21.94 16.27 5.77
C ASN A 174 21.77 14.86 6.40
N PRO A 175 21.19 13.89 5.70
CA PRO A 175 20.96 12.55 6.25
C PRO A 175 22.29 11.82 6.44
N VAL A 176 22.41 11.14 7.57
CA VAL A 176 23.54 10.28 7.92
C VAL A 176 23.02 8.88 8.24
N LYS A 177 23.52 7.87 7.58
CA LYS A 177 23.22 6.47 7.88
C LYS A 177 23.94 6.09 9.19
N VAL A 178 23.16 5.68 10.20
CA VAL A 178 23.66 5.41 11.56
C VAL A 178 23.96 3.94 11.79
N THR A 179 23.23 3.04 11.13
CA THR A 179 23.41 1.59 11.28
C THR A 179 23.82 0.93 9.96
N ASN A 180 24.39 -0.26 10.07
CA ASN A 180 24.60 -1.21 9.01
C ASN A 180 24.20 -2.58 9.55
N ALA A 181 22.88 -2.81 9.65
CA ALA A 181 22.33 -3.91 10.44
C ALA A 181 22.29 -5.25 9.69
N ASN A 182 22.42 -5.24 8.36
CA ASN A 182 22.33 -6.45 7.55
C ASN A 182 23.46 -6.54 6.50
N PRO A 183 24.74 -6.42 6.88
CA PRO A 183 25.86 -6.44 5.93
C PRO A 183 26.02 -7.80 5.25
N GLN A 184 25.62 -8.89 5.90
CA GLN A 184 25.70 -10.25 5.37
C GLN A 184 24.83 -10.48 4.14
N GLN A 185 23.88 -9.61 3.81
CA GLN A 185 23.09 -9.70 2.58
C GLN A 185 24.01 -9.75 1.33
N ALA A 186 25.14 -9.05 1.39
CA ALA A 186 26.09 -9.01 0.29
C ALA A 186 26.75 -10.39 -0.01
N ASP A 187 26.66 -11.34 0.90
CA ASP A 187 27.20 -12.69 0.75
C ASP A 187 26.24 -13.65 0.04
N TYR A 188 25.00 -13.20 -0.25
CA TYR A 188 23.94 -14.00 -0.84
C TYR A 188 23.51 -13.43 -2.20
N LYS A 189 23.07 -14.31 -3.08
CA LYS A 189 22.35 -13.89 -4.28
C LYS A 189 21.05 -13.19 -3.87
N TRP A 190 20.85 -11.98 -4.37
CA TRP A 190 19.68 -11.19 -4.04
C TRP A 190 18.94 -10.79 -5.31
N GLY A 191 17.73 -11.31 -5.46
CA GLY A 191 16.92 -11.05 -6.65
C GLY A 191 16.40 -9.60 -6.72
N THR A 192 15.61 -9.35 -7.74
CA THR A 192 14.90 -8.09 -7.95
C THR A 192 13.40 -8.32 -7.97
N VAL A 193 12.63 -7.25 -7.80
CA VAL A 193 11.17 -7.29 -7.94
C VAL A 193 10.71 -6.25 -8.95
N LYS A 194 9.68 -6.59 -9.73
CA LYS A 194 9.04 -5.68 -10.70
C LYS A 194 7.54 -5.69 -10.49
N LEU A 195 6.92 -4.54 -10.58
CA LEU A 195 5.49 -4.42 -10.77
C LEU A 195 5.18 -4.71 -12.24
N ILE A 196 4.35 -5.72 -12.47
CA ILE A 196 3.87 -6.05 -13.82
C ILE A 196 2.37 -5.80 -13.91
N LYS A 197 1.90 -5.53 -15.13
CA LYS A 197 0.49 -5.29 -15.44
C LYS A 197 0.08 -6.17 -16.61
N TRP A 198 -1.16 -6.66 -16.57
CA TRP A 198 -1.76 -7.43 -17.66
C TRP A 198 -3.28 -7.18 -17.71
N THR A 199 -3.92 -7.61 -18.77
CA THR A 199 -5.38 -7.61 -18.85
C THR A 199 -5.91 -8.97 -18.39
N ASN A 200 -6.79 -8.97 -17.41
CA ASN A 200 -7.43 -10.19 -16.90
C ASN A 200 -8.61 -10.63 -17.78
N TYR A 201 -9.25 -11.76 -17.45
CA TYR A 201 -10.37 -12.28 -18.25
C TYR A 201 -11.65 -11.43 -18.18
N GLU A 202 -11.74 -10.49 -17.25
CA GLU A 202 -12.82 -9.49 -17.20
C GLU A 202 -12.54 -8.25 -18.06
N ASN A 203 -11.45 -8.24 -18.86
CA ASN A 203 -10.94 -7.08 -19.62
C ASN A 203 -10.56 -5.89 -18.72
N LYS A 204 -10.15 -6.13 -17.50
CA LYS A 204 -9.65 -5.12 -16.58
C LYS A 204 -8.12 -5.19 -16.48
N GLU A 205 -7.47 -4.03 -16.35
CA GLU A 205 -6.05 -4.02 -15.97
C GLU A 205 -5.90 -4.64 -14.58
N ASN A 206 -5.02 -5.61 -14.47
CA ASN A 206 -4.59 -6.21 -13.21
C ASN A 206 -3.09 -6.01 -13.02
N LYS A 207 -2.59 -6.14 -11.81
CA LYS A 207 -1.19 -5.97 -11.49
C LYS A 207 -0.73 -6.97 -10.43
N GLY A 208 0.58 -7.12 -10.31
CA GLY A 208 1.18 -8.01 -9.33
C GLY A 208 2.70 -7.84 -9.29
N LEU A 209 3.32 -8.49 -8.34
CA LEU A 209 4.76 -8.49 -8.17
C LEU A 209 5.38 -9.70 -8.86
N LEU A 210 6.47 -9.47 -9.56
CA LEU A 210 7.29 -10.51 -10.16
C LEU A 210 8.70 -10.42 -9.59
N TYR A 211 9.05 -11.39 -8.75
CA TYR A 211 10.40 -11.56 -8.22
C TYR A 211 11.24 -12.35 -9.23
N LEU A 212 12.44 -11.87 -9.49
CA LEU A 212 13.36 -12.39 -10.48
C LEU A 212 14.69 -12.73 -9.83
N PRO A 213 15.38 -13.80 -10.26
CA PRO A 213 16.75 -14.10 -9.85
C PRO A 213 17.71 -12.92 -10.10
N GLU A 214 18.80 -12.84 -9.34
CA GLU A 214 19.85 -11.84 -9.53
C GLU A 214 20.47 -11.92 -10.96
N ASP A 215 20.63 -13.13 -11.46
CA ASP A 215 21.18 -13.45 -12.77
C ASP A 215 20.08 -13.71 -13.83
N TYR A 216 18.94 -13.04 -13.70
CA TYR A 216 17.82 -13.17 -14.62
C TYR A 216 18.23 -12.82 -16.06
N ASP A 217 18.01 -13.77 -16.96
CA ASP A 217 18.26 -13.65 -18.40
C ASP A 217 16.89 -13.61 -19.13
N PRO A 218 16.50 -12.49 -19.77
CA PRO A 218 15.22 -12.38 -20.46
C PRO A 218 15.06 -13.28 -21.69
N GLN A 219 16.13 -13.99 -22.09
CA GLN A 219 16.10 -14.97 -23.18
C GLN A 219 15.79 -16.40 -22.68
N LYS A 220 15.56 -16.59 -21.38
CA LYS A 220 15.28 -17.89 -20.76
C LYS A 220 13.93 -17.91 -20.09
N GLU A 221 13.31 -19.08 -20.14
CA GLU A 221 12.13 -19.40 -19.35
C GLU A 221 12.53 -20.00 -18.00
N TYR A 222 11.84 -19.59 -16.94
CA TYR A 222 12.17 -20.00 -15.57
C TYR A 222 11.07 -20.89 -14.98
N PRO A 223 11.41 -21.81 -14.05
CA PRO A 223 10.42 -22.40 -13.20
C PRO A 223 9.76 -21.30 -12.36
N ALA A 224 8.45 -21.35 -12.21
CA ALA A 224 7.67 -20.33 -11.55
C ALA A 224 6.98 -20.86 -10.29
N LEU A 225 6.94 -20.06 -9.24
CA LEU A 225 6.06 -20.24 -8.09
C LEU A 225 5.04 -19.11 -8.08
N VAL A 226 3.76 -19.47 -8.12
CA VAL A 226 2.66 -18.51 -8.01
C VAL A 226 2.12 -18.52 -6.60
N GLN A 227 2.23 -17.40 -5.91
CA GLN A 227 1.75 -17.17 -4.55
C GLN A 227 0.77 -16.02 -4.54
N PHE A 228 -0.29 -16.10 -3.75
CA PHE A 228 -1.30 -15.05 -3.70
C PHE A 228 -2.11 -15.13 -2.41
N TYR A 229 -2.75 -14.02 -2.06
CA TYR A 229 -3.72 -13.97 -0.96
C TYR A 229 -4.86 -13.00 -1.29
N GLU A 230 -4.59 -11.72 -1.27
CA GLU A 230 -5.45 -10.60 -1.70
C GLU A 230 -4.63 -9.74 -2.68
N THR A 231 -4.15 -8.57 -2.25
CA THR A 231 -3.30 -7.69 -3.07
C THR A 231 -1.89 -7.60 -2.51
N HIS A 232 -0.89 -7.66 -3.37
CA HIS A 232 0.54 -7.62 -3.02
C HIS A 232 1.30 -6.47 -3.68
N SER A 233 0.73 -5.82 -4.70
CA SER A 233 1.44 -4.77 -5.45
C SER A 233 1.95 -3.63 -4.58
N GLY A 234 1.23 -3.29 -3.48
CA GLY A 234 1.65 -2.29 -2.50
C GLY A 234 2.93 -2.65 -1.73
N GLU A 235 3.38 -3.90 -1.80
CA GLU A 235 4.59 -4.39 -1.14
C GLU A 235 5.86 -4.24 -2.00
N LEU A 236 5.76 -3.64 -3.21
CA LEU A 236 6.88 -3.50 -4.17
C LEU A 236 8.17 -2.99 -3.53
N ASN A 237 8.05 -2.04 -2.60
CA ASN A 237 9.18 -1.39 -1.94
C ASN A 237 9.39 -1.87 -0.49
N ILE A 238 8.86 -3.04 -0.11
CA ILE A 238 9.07 -3.62 1.20
C ILE A 238 10.26 -4.60 1.16
N TYR A 239 11.16 -4.47 2.13
CA TYR A 239 12.23 -5.44 2.35
C TYR A 239 11.68 -6.68 3.06
N HIS A 240 11.69 -7.81 2.41
CA HIS A 240 11.35 -9.10 2.98
C HIS A 240 12.62 -9.81 3.43
N ALA A 241 12.81 -9.93 4.75
CA ALA A 241 13.88 -10.76 5.30
C ALA A 241 13.52 -12.24 5.10
N PRO A 242 14.41 -13.06 4.53
CA PRO A 242 14.14 -14.48 4.35
C PRO A 242 13.81 -15.17 5.67
N LEU A 243 12.67 -15.85 5.69
CA LEU A 243 12.18 -16.59 6.85
C LEU A 243 12.11 -18.08 6.52
N LEU A 244 12.68 -18.93 7.40
CA LEU A 244 12.66 -20.39 7.22
C LEU A 244 11.29 -21.02 7.55
N SER A 245 10.43 -20.30 8.24
CA SER A 245 9.08 -20.76 8.59
C SER A 245 8.07 -19.66 8.36
N SER A 246 7.38 -19.70 7.25
CA SER A 246 6.18 -18.91 6.98
C SER A 246 5.13 -19.82 6.35
N ALA A 247 3.89 -19.38 6.39
CA ALA A 247 2.77 -20.10 5.78
C ALA A 247 2.89 -20.22 4.26
N LEU A 248 3.55 -19.23 3.64
CA LEU A 248 3.99 -19.25 2.24
C LEU A 248 5.52 -19.19 2.21
N GLY A 249 6.13 -19.78 1.20
CA GLY A 249 7.57 -19.67 1.00
C GLY A 249 7.99 -18.22 0.76
N ASP A 250 9.15 -17.83 1.27
CA ASP A 250 9.68 -16.48 1.05
C ASP A 250 10.02 -16.25 -0.43
N PRO A 251 9.50 -15.21 -1.09
CA PRO A 251 9.70 -15.01 -2.53
C PRO A 251 11.17 -14.77 -2.90
N MET A 252 11.94 -14.08 -2.03
CA MET A 252 13.35 -13.83 -2.29
C MET A 252 14.20 -15.11 -2.15
N TYR A 253 13.83 -16.00 -1.22
CA TYR A 253 14.48 -17.31 -1.10
C TYR A 253 14.36 -18.13 -2.40
N PHE A 254 13.15 -18.19 -2.98
CA PHE A 254 12.95 -18.90 -4.25
C PHE A 254 13.66 -18.20 -5.41
N ALA A 255 13.61 -16.86 -5.48
CA ALA A 255 14.32 -16.10 -6.51
C ALA A 255 15.84 -16.35 -6.45
N SER A 256 16.43 -16.37 -5.25
CA SER A 256 17.86 -16.70 -5.04
C SER A 256 18.23 -18.11 -5.48
N ASN A 257 17.26 -19.02 -5.58
CA ASN A 257 17.43 -20.39 -6.03
C ASN A 257 17.01 -20.64 -7.49
N GLY A 258 16.89 -19.58 -8.29
CA GLY A 258 16.67 -19.65 -9.73
C GLY A 258 15.21 -19.84 -10.16
N TYR A 259 14.25 -19.58 -9.29
CA TYR A 259 12.82 -19.49 -9.61
C TYR A 259 12.43 -18.05 -9.88
N ILE A 260 11.40 -17.85 -10.67
CA ILE A 260 10.61 -16.62 -10.56
C ILE A 260 9.48 -16.84 -9.56
N VAL A 261 9.11 -15.79 -8.82
CA VAL A 261 7.92 -15.81 -7.95
C VAL A 261 6.95 -14.75 -8.42
N PHE A 262 5.73 -15.18 -8.71
CA PHE A 262 4.67 -14.31 -9.16
C PHE A 262 3.62 -14.14 -8.08
N MET A 263 3.34 -12.90 -7.70
CA MET A 263 2.36 -12.55 -6.68
C MET A 263 1.30 -11.61 -7.30
N PRO A 264 0.28 -12.17 -7.98
CA PRO A 264 -0.80 -11.37 -8.57
C PRO A 264 -1.70 -10.75 -7.50
N ASP A 265 -2.16 -9.53 -7.74
CA ASP A 265 -3.27 -8.96 -7.00
C ASP A 265 -4.57 -9.70 -7.36
N VAL A 266 -5.34 -10.07 -6.36
CA VAL A 266 -6.67 -10.63 -6.52
C VAL A 266 -7.68 -9.67 -5.92
N HIS A 267 -8.56 -9.14 -6.74
CA HIS A 267 -9.70 -8.33 -6.35
C HIS A 267 -10.96 -9.17 -6.44
N PHE A 268 -11.75 -9.20 -5.38
CA PHE A 268 -12.88 -10.12 -5.29
C PHE A 268 -14.21 -9.47 -5.70
N THR A 269 -14.99 -10.20 -6.45
CA THR A 269 -16.43 -9.94 -6.58
C THR A 269 -17.15 -10.69 -5.46
N VAL A 270 -17.88 -9.98 -4.60
CA VAL A 270 -18.63 -10.56 -3.49
C VAL A 270 -19.58 -11.65 -4.01
N GLY A 271 -19.51 -12.84 -3.41
CA GLY A 271 -20.27 -14.01 -3.80
C GLY A 271 -19.56 -14.98 -4.75
N THR A 272 -18.51 -14.53 -5.48
CA THR A 272 -17.79 -15.37 -6.46
C THR A 272 -16.25 -15.29 -6.31
N PRO A 273 -15.69 -15.43 -5.08
CA PRO A 273 -14.26 -15.20 -4.86
C PRO A 273 -13.36 -16.19 -5.60
N GLY A 274 -13.80 -17.44 -5.78
CA GLY A 274 -13.05 -18.45 -6.53
C GLY A 274 -12.90 -18.06 -8.01
N GLN A 275 -13.97 -17.55 -8.63
CA GLN A 275 -13.90 -17.08 -10.01
C GLN A 275 -13.02 -15.84 -10.15
N SER A 276 -13.13 -14.88 -9.22
CA SER A 276 -12.26 -13.68 -9.21
C SER A 276 -10.78 -14.07 -9.11
N CYS A 277 -10.46 -15.07 -8.28
CA CYS A 277 -9.12 -15.63 -8.19
C CYS A 277 -8.68 -16.28 -9.52
N TYR A 278 -9.55 -17.06 -10.16
CA TYR A 278 -9.26 -17.66 -11.46
C TYR A 278 -8.92 -16.59 -12.50
N ASP A 279 -9.76 -15.56 -12.59
CA ASP A 279 -9.61 -14.48 -13.57
C ASP A 279 -8.30 -13.70 -13.40
N ALA A 280 -7.87 -13.48 -12.16
CA ALA A 280 -6.61 -12.80 -11.85
C ALA A 280 -5.39 -13.71 -12.01
N VAL A 281 -5.38 -14.83 -11.30
CA VAL A 281 -4.18 -15.69 -11.18
C VAL A 281 -3.88 -16.43 -12.49
N VAL A 282 -4.89 -17.01 -13.12
CA VAL A 282 -4.68 -17.81 -14.34
C VAL A 282 -4.34 -16.91 -15.53
N SER A 283 -5.01 -15.76 -15.68
CA SER A 283 -4.68 -14.81 -16.74
C SER A 283 -3.25 -14.26 -16.61
N GLY A 284 -2.85 -13.89 -15.37
CA GLY A 284 -1.49 -13.41 -15.10
C GLY A 284 -0.42 -14.47 -15.32
N THR A 285 -0.70 -15.72 -14.93
CA THR A 285 0.21 -16.86 -15.20
C THR A 285 0.35 -17.10 -16.68
N LYS A 286 -0.74 -17.09 -17.45
CA LYS A 286 -0.68 -17.21 -18.92
C LYS A 286 0.09 -16.06 -19.56
N TYR A 287 -0.12 -14.83 -19.09
CA TYR A 287 0.66 -13.69 -19.54
C TYR A 287 2.17 -13.93 -19.38
N LEU A 288 2.64 -14.46 -18.24
CA LEU A 288 4.06 -14.77 -18.05
C LEU A 288 4.57 -15.85 -19.00
N ILE A 289 3.76 -16.86 -19.33
CA ILE A 289 4.10 -17.89 -20.32
C ILE A 289 4.21 -17.26 -21.72
N GLU A 290 3.23 -16.46 -22.12
CA GLU A 290 3.19 -15.78 -23.42
C GLU A 290 4.36 -14.81 -23.62
N GLN A 291 4.84 -14.19 -22.53
CA GLN A 291 6.03 -13.34 -22.55
C GLN A 291 7.36 -14.13 -22.53
N GLY A 292 7.33 -15.47 -22.49
CA GLY A 292 8.52 -16.31 -22.41
C GLY A 292 9.28 -16.20 -21.09
N ILE A 293 8.61 -15.75 -20.02
CA ILE A 293 9.19 -15.58 -18.69
C ILE A 293 9.06 -16.87 -17.88
N ALA A 294 7.86 -17.48 -17.86
CA ALA A 294 7.58 -18.71 -17.13
C ALA A 294 7.57 -19.92 -18.06
N HIS A 295 8.27 -20.99 -17.69
CA HIS A 295 8.25 -22.26 -18.43
C HIS A 295 6.91 -22.97 -18.20
N PRO A 296 6.11 -23.25 -19.24
CA PRO A 296 4.71 -23.73 -19.10
C PRO A 296 4.58 -25.07 -18.37
N GLY A 297 5.62 -25.91 -18.37
CA GLY A 297 5.63 -27.21 -17.68
C GLY A 297 6.26 -27.20 -16.28
N LYS A 298 6.55 -26.02 -15.70
CA LYS A 298 7.28 -25.89 -14.43
C LYS A 298 6.67 -24.78 -13.54
N ILE A 299 5.37 -24.82 -13.32
CA ILE A 299 4.66 -23.80 -12.55
C ILE A 299 4.03 -24.44 -11.32
N GLY A 300 4.50 -24.07 -10.14
CA GLY A 300 3.91 -24.42 -8.86
C GLY A 300 2.92 -23.34 -8.38
N LEU A 301 1.85 -23.80 -7.73
CA LEU A 301 0.85 -22.94 -7.08
C LEU A 301 0.94 -23.12 -5.57
N GLN A 302 0.97 -22.02 -4.80
CA GLN A 302 1.03 -22.11 -3.34
C GLN A 302 0.02 -21.15 -2.70
N GLY A 303 -0.79 -21.68 -1.79
CA GLY A 303 -1.77 -20.90 -1.03
C GLY A 303 -1.88 -21.33 0.42
N HIS A 304 -2.23 -20.37 1.29
CA HIS A 304 -2.48 -20.60 2.71
C HIS A 304 -3.79 -19.96 3.14
N SER A 305 -4.53 -20.60 4.05
CA SER A 305 -5.78 -20.05 4.59
C SER A 305 -6.78 -19.70 3.46
N TRP A 306 -7.08 -18.43 3.28
CA TRP A 306 -7.96 -17.96 2.21
C TRP A 306 -7.43 -18.32 0.82
N SER A 307 -6.14 -18.14 0.56
CA SER A 307 -5.54 -18.58 -0.70
C SER A 307 -5.40 -20.11 -0.80
N GLY A 308 -5.44 -20.86 0.30
CA GLY A 308 -5.56 -22.32 0.29
C GLY A 308 -6.91 -22.79 -0.28
N TYR A 309 -8.01 -22.14 0.12
CA TYR A 309 -9.33 -22.35 -0.51
C TYR A 309 -9.26 -22.02 -2.01
N GLN A 310 -8.69 -20.91 -2.37
CA GLN A 310 -8.56 -20.48 -3.78
C GLN A 310 -7.70 -21.44 -4.59
N THR A 311 -6.58 -21.94 -4.01
CA THR A 311 -5.72 -22.97 -4.62
C THR A 311 -6.53 -24.22 -4.93
N SER A 312 -7.32 -24.70 -3.97
CA SER A 312 -8.21 -25.86 -4.16
C SER A 312 -9.25 -25.62 -5.27
N TYR A 313 -9.77 -24.42 -5.38
CA TYR A 313 -10.66 -24.04 -6.48
C TYR A 313 -9.94 -24.08 -7.83
N LEU A 314 -8.75 -23.46 -7.92
CA LEU A 314 -7.99 -23.33 -9.18
C LEU A 314 -7.61 -24.69 -9.76
N VAL A 315 -7.13 -25.64 -8.96
CA VAL A 315 -6.72 -26.98 -9.46
C VAL A 315 -7.89 -27.81 -10.02
N THR A 316 -9.14 -27.42 -9.70
CA THR A 316 -10.34 -28.03 -10.31
C THR A 316 -10.75 -27.37 -11.63
N LYS A 317 -10.15 -26.22 -11.98
CA LYS A 317 -10.57 -25.39 -13.13
C LYS A 317 -9.53 -25.30 -14.23
N THR A 318 -8.28 -25.61 -13.96
CA THR A 318 -7.17 -25.49 -14.92
C THR A 318 -6.07 -26.50 -14.61
N ASP A 319 -5.35 -26.91 -15.65
CA ASP A 319 -4.20 -27.81 -15.61
C ASP A 319 -2.86 -27.05 -15.84
N ILE A 320 -2.89 -25.72 -15.81
CA ILE A 320 -1.70 -24.88 -16.06
C ILE A 320 -0.63 -25.05 -14.97
N PHE A 321 -1.00 -25.49 -13.79
CA PHE A 321 -0.09 -25.69 -12.66
C PHE A 321 0.38 -27.16 -12.59
N THR A 322 1.70 -27.36 -12.55
CA THR A 322 2.32 -28.68 -12.47
C THR A 322 2.17 -29.30 -11.08
N CYS A 323 2.15 -28.47 -10.03
CA CYS A 323 1.93 -28.86 -8.64
C CYS A 323 1.23 -27.75 -7.87
N ALA A 324 0.62 -28.11 -6.75
CA ALA A 324 -0.04 -27.18 -5.84
C ALA A 324 0.17 -27.60 -4.38
N ASN A 325 0.31 -26.61 -3.49
CA ASN A 325 0.47 -26.79 -2.05
C ASN A 325 -0.48 -25.83 -1.30
#